data_43877435af37662fd90da795050b3cce
#
_entry.id   43877435af37662fd90da795050b3cce
#
_cell.length_a   1.000
_cell.length_b   1.000
_cell.length_c   1.000
_cell.angle_alpha   90.00
_cell.angle_beta   90.00
_cell.angle_gamma   90.00
#
_symmetry.space_group_name_H-M   'P 1'
#
loop_
_entity.id
_entity.type
_entity.pdbx_description
1 polymer ?
#
loop_
_entity_poly.entity_id
_entity_poly.type
_entity_poly.pdbx_seq_one_letter_code
_entity_poly.pdbx_strand_id
1 'polypeptide(L)'
;MVTTTELRHALGKIGIWMPPMSALGLDPGQYGREIEGKGFRSVWFPGVNDPKSLDDVEATLAGTTDLYVGTGIASVWHWDPADLAARADRLAASYGDRFILGLGNSHAPVVQALGQAYTKPYSKTVEFLDAFGQTQAPVVLAALGPKMLELAAARTLGAHPYFTPPEHTAFARQSVGPQSLLIPELAVSLTPGAEGAANARAYAKFYLRLPNYTSNLRRFGFTDDDIADGGSDHLIATVTPNGPAESLARIRQHLDAGGDHVVVQLVGPEGKFATGSLAELAELVDDLLA
;
A
#
# COMPACT_ATOMS: atom_id res chain seq x y z
N MET A 1 1.14 -13.18 19.43
CA MET A 1 1.25 -12.10 18.40
C MET A 1 2.52 -12.36 17.61
N VAL A 2 2.42 -12.30 16.28
CA VAL A 2 3.56 -12.43 15.36
C VAL A 2 4.55 -11.28 15.59
N THR A 3 5.83 -11.57 15.50
CA THR A 3 6.87 -10.55 15.58
C THR A 3 7.11 -9.89 14.23
N THR A 4 7.68 -8.69 14.23
CA THR A 4 8.07 -7.98 13.00
C THR A 4 9.02 -8.83 12.13
N THR A 5 9.94 -9.58 12.77
CA THR A 5 10.89 -10.43 12.05
C THR A 5 10.21 -11.62 11.37
N GLU A 6 9.29 -12.28 12.05
CA GLU A 6 8.50 -13.37 11.48
C GLU A 6 7.65 -12.89 10.31
N LEU A 7 6.95 -11.75 10.50
CA LEU A 7 6.11 -11.18 9.43
C LEU A 7 6.93 -10.71 8.23
N ARG A 8 8.11 -10.10 8.44
CA ARG A 8 9.05 -9.72 7.38
C ARG A 8 9.47 -10.92 6.53
N HIS A 9 9.77 -12.04 7.18
CA HIS A 9 10.14 -13.27 6.48
C HIS A 9 8.94 -13.87 5.72
N ALA A 10 7.78 -13.92 6.36
CA ALA A 10 6.58 -14.53 5.80
C ALA A 10 6.02 -13.78 4.57
N LEU A 11 6.09 -12.44 4.58
CA LEU A 11 5.65 -11.60 3.45
C LEU A 11 6.54 -11.74 2.20
N GLY A 12 7.82 -12.14 2.37
CA GLY A 12 8.78 -12.09 1.26
C GLY A 12 9.07 -10.67 0.79
N LYS A 13 9.53 -10.50 -0.44
CA LYS A 13 9.96 -9.18 -0.97
C LYS A 13 8.86 -8.44 -1.71
N ILE A 14 7.94 -9.17 -2.36
CA ILE A 14 6.97 -8.58 -3.29
C ILE A 14 5.55 -9.02 -2.93
N GLY A 15 4.64 -8.06 -2.88
CA GLY A 15 3.20 -8.26 -2.81
C GLY A 15 2.46 -7.55 -3.93
N ILE A 16 1.16 -7.79 -4.03
CA ILE A 16 0.28 -7.18 -5.03
C ILE A 16 -0.67 -6.21 -4.34
N TRP A 17 -0.77 -4.98 -4.87
CA TRP A 17 -1.86 -4.08 -4.55
C TRP A 17 -2.87 -4.06 -5.67
N MET A 18 -4.14 -4.18 -5.36
CA MET A 18 -5.20 -4.17 -6.36
C MET A 18 -6.53 -3.68 -5.78
N PRO A 19 -7.43 -3.13 -6.63
CA PRO A 19 -8.81 -2.87 -6.22
C PRO A 19 -9.50 -4.13 -5.69
N PRO A 20 -10.60 -4.00 -4.94
CA PRO A 20 -11.37 -5.16 -4.53
C PRO A 20 -11.68 -6.07 -5.73
N MET A 21 -11.41 -7.36 -5.58
CA MET A 21 -11.54 -8.34 -6.67
C MET A 21 -12.96 -8.42 -7.19
N SER A 22 -13.94 -8.36 -6.28
CA SER A 22 -15.37 -8.31 -6.63
C SER A 22 -15.74 -7.10 -7.51
N ALA A 23 -15.09 -5.95 -7.30
CA ALA A 23 -15.29 -4.76 -8.12
C ALA A 23 -14.74 -4.92 -9.56
N LEU A 24 -13.82 -5.87 -9.76
CA LEU A 24 -13.27 -6.23 -11.07
C LEU A 24 -14.02 -7.43 -11.70
N GLY A 25 -15.06 -7.94 -11.05
CA GLY A 25 -15.80 -9.13 -11.49
C GLY A 25 -15.04 -10.44 -11.30
N LEU A 26 -14.04 -10.45 -10.40
CA LEU A 26 -13.22 -11.62 -10.05
C LEU A 26 -13.76 -12.26 -8.76
N ASP A 27 -13.66 -13.59 -8.68
CA ASP A 27 -13.90 -14.31 -7.41
C ASP A 27 -12.67 -14.14 -6.50
N PRO A 28 -12.80 -13.54 -5.30
CA PRO A 28 -11.65 -13.24 -4.45
C PRO A 28 -10.86 -14.47 -4.02
N GLY A 29 -11.54 -15.57 -3.70
CA GLY A 29 -10.87 -16.80 -3.31
C GLY A 29 -10.12 -17.46 -4.46
N GLN A 30 -10.70 -17.48 -5.65
CA GLN A 30 -10.08 -18.06 -6.84
C GLN A 30 -8.88 -17.22 -7.31
N TYR A 31 -9.04 -15.90 -7.40
CA TYR A 31 -7.97 -15.02 -7.85
C TYR A 31 -6.85 -14.90 -6.81
N GLY A 32 -7.20 -14.98 -5.52
CA GLY A 32 -6.21 -15.11 -4.44
C GLY A 32 -5.32 -16.34 -4.60
N ARG A 33 -5.90 -17.51 -4.95
CA ARG A 33 -5.11 -18.73 -5.28
C ARG A 33 -4.25 -18.54 -6.53
N GLU A 34 -4.70 -17.77 -7.50
CA GLU A 34 -3.86 -17.45 -8.67
C GLU A 34 -2.64 -16.63 -8.27
N ILE A 35 -2.82 -15.59 -7.43
CA ILE A 35 -1.73 -14.77 -6.90
C ILE A 35 -0.76 -15.65 -6.10
N GLU A 36 -1.27 -16.46 -5.17
CA GLU A 36 -0.48 -17.39 -4.36
C GLU A 36 0.29 -18.41 -5.23
N GLY A 37 -0.37 -18.98 -6.23
CA GLY A 37 0.24 -19.95 -7.17
C GLY A 37 1.34 -19.36 -8.05
N LYS A 38 1.40 -18.04 -8.19
CA LYS A 38 2.49 -17.33 -8.88
C LYS A 38 3.66 -16.96 -7.94
N GLY A 39 3.60 -17.37 -6.67
CA GLY A 39 4.67 -17.15 -5.69
C GLY A 39 4.55 -15.86 -4.87
N PHE A 40 3.57 -15.00 -5.14
CA PHE A 40 3.35 -13.83 -4.29
C PHE A 40 2.84 -14.23 -2.92
N ARG A 41 3.34 -13.54 -1.89
CA ARG A 41 3.01 -13.83 -0.50
C ARG A 41 1.96 -12.90 0.09
N SER A 42 1.63 -11.79 -0.57
CA SER A 42 0.59 -10.89 -0.08
C SER A 42 -0.21 -10.21 -1.20
N VAL A 43 -1.46 -9.90 -0.88
CA VAL A 43 -2.32 -8.98 -1.63
C VAL A 43 -2.86 -7.90 -0.70
N TRP A 44 -2.96 -6.66 -1.21
CA TRP A 44 -3.38 -5.49 -0.45
C TRP A 44 -4.56 -4.80 -1.13
N PHE A 45 -5.60 -4.51 -0.35
CA PHE A 45 -6.82 -3.86 -0.85
C PHE A 45 -6.97 -2.44 -0.33
N PRO A 46 -7.27 -1.45 -1.21
CA PRO A 46 -7.55 -0.08 -0.82
C PRO A 46 -8.95 0.11 -0.26
N GLY A 47 -9.16 1.26 0.38
CA GLY A 47 -10.50 1.79 0.62
C GLY A 47 -11.37 0.93 1.54
N VAL A 48 -10.76 0.19 2.47
CA VAL A 48 -11.50 -0.60 3.47
C VAL A 48 -12.12 0.36 4.48
N ASN A 49 -13.31 0.87 4.14
CA ASN A 49 -13.94 1.99 4.83
C ASN A 49 -15.28 1.64 5.49
N ASP A 50 -15.79 0.43 5.27
CA ASP A 50 -17.04 -0.09 5.85
C ASP A 50 -16.95 -1.62 6.01
N PRO A 51 -17.90 -2.24 6.73
CA PRO A 51 -17.93 -3.69 6.94
C PRO A 51 -17.93 -4.52 5.65
N LYS A 52 -18.61 -4.06 4.61
CA LYS A 52 -18.71 -4.78 3.33
C LYS A 52 -17.38 -4.81 2.58
N SER A 53 -16.56 -3.77 2.75
CA SER A 53 -15.24 -3.72 2.12
C SER A 53 -14.25 -4.76 2.71
N LEU A 54 -14.58 -5.43 3.81
CA LEU A 54 -13.85 -6.58 4.34
C LEU A 54 -14.29 -7.93 3.71
N ASP A 55 -15.36 -7.97 2.94
CA ASP A 55 -15.85 -9.23 2.35
C ASP A 55 -14.82 -9.84 1.38
N ASP A 56 -14.18 -9.02 0.54
CA ASP A 56 -13.12 -9.48 -0.35
C ASP A 56 -11.88 -9.94 0.43
N VAL A 57 -11.54 -9.25 1.52
CA VAL A 57 -10.45 -9.63 2.43
C VAL A 57 -10.70 -11.02 3.00
N GLU A 58 -11.88 -11.24 3.59
CA GLU A 58 -12.24 -12.50 4.21
C GLU A 58 -12.35 -13.63 3.19
N ALA A 59 -12.96 -13.39 2.03
CA ALA A 59 -13.09 -14.39 0.96
C ALA A 59 -11.72 -14.80 0.39
N THR A 60 -10.78 -13.85 0.27
CA THR A 60 -9.41 -14.14 -0.16
C THR A 60 -8.67 -14.99 0.87
N LEU A 61 -8.75 -14.62 2.17
CA LEU A 61 -8.16 -15.40 3.27
C LEU A 61 -8.71 -16.81 3.35
N ALA A 62 -10.03 -16.96 3.20
CA ALA A 62 -10.70 -18.26 3.20
C ALA A 62 -10.35 -19.13 2.00
N GLY A 63 -10.07 -18.50 0.85
CA GLY A 63 -9.77 -19.18 -0.40
C GLY A 63 -8.30 -19.56 -0.57
N THR A 64 -7.38 -19.11 0.28
CA THR A 64 -5.93 -19.28 0.17
C THR A 64 -5.34 -19.95 1.41
N THR A 65 -4.13 -20.51 1.29
CA THR A 65 -3.47 -21.25 2.38
C THR A 65 -2.43 -20.41 3.10
N ASP A 66 -1.54 -19.75 2.34
CA ASP A 66 -0.36 -19.02 2.86
C ASP A 66 -0.36 -17.53 2.50
N LEU A 67 -1.31 -17.08 1.66
CA LEU A 67 -1.38 -15.69 1.21
C LEU A 67 -1.80 -14.76 2.38
N TYR A 68 -1.00 -13.73 2.59
CA TYR A 68 -1.31 -12.63 3.50
C TYR A 68 -2.22 -11.63 2.81
N VAL A 69 -3.18 -11.08 3.54
CA VAL A 69 -4.11 -10.08 3.01
C VAL A 69 -4.02 -8.81 3.84
N GLY A 70 -3.59 -7.73 3.21
CA GLY A 70 -3.44 -6.43 3.83
C GLY A 70 -4.52 -5.43 3.43
N THR A 71 -4.74 -4.42 4.26
CA THR A 71 -5.52 -3.23 3.87
C THR A 71 -4.58 -2.06 3.59
N GLY A 72 -4.71 -1.43 2.43
CA GLY A 72 -3.93 -0.26 2.04
C GLY A 72 -4.85 0.92 1.67
N ILE A 73 -5.65 1.47 2.56
CA ILE A 73 -5.75 1.33 4.03
C ILE A 73 -7.21 1.33 4.50
N ALA A 74 -7.46 0.94 5.75
CA ALA A 74 -8.68 1.27 6.46
C ALA A 74 -8.57 2.68 7.07
N SER A 75 -9.56 3.53 6.82
CA SER A 75 -9.50 4.95 7.18
C SER A 75 -9.93 5.20 8.62
N VAL A 76 -9.11 5.90 9.39
CA VAL A 76 -9.43 6.35 10.75
C VAL A 76 -10.59 7.36 10.83
N TRP A 77 -11.09 7.82 9.68
CA TRP A 77 -12.23 8.72 9.57
C TRP A 77 -13.56 7.99 9.32
N HIS A 78 -13.50 6.76 8.84
CA HIS A 78 -14.68 5.99 8.46
C HIS A 78 -15.12 5.00 9.54
N TRP A 79 -14.16 4.49 10.31
CA TRP A 79 -14.41 3.44 11.29
C TRP A 79 -14.59 3.97 12.70
N ASP A 80 -15.51 3.35 13.43
CA ASP A 80 -15.43 3.35 14.88
C ASP A 80 -14.23 2.48 15.32
N PRO A 81 -13.35 2.99 16.21
CA PRO A 81 -12.14 2.27 16.60
C PRO A 81 -12.41 0.89 17.21
N ALA A 82 -13.41 0.78 18.09
CA ALA A 82 -13.72 -0.47 18.77
C ALA A 82 -14.36 -1.50 17.83
N ASP A 83 -15.22 -1.05 16.89
CA ASP A 83 -15.81 -1.92 15.87
C ASP A 83 -14.74 -2.48 14.93
N LEU A 84 -13.80 -1.65 14.47
CA LEU A 84 -12.70 -2.11 13.64
C LEU A 84 -11.77 -3.08 14.38
N ALA A 85 -11.44 -2.80 15.65
CA ALA A 85 -10.64 -3.70 16.47
C ALA A 85 -11.29 -5.08 16.62
N ALA A 86 -12.58 -5.12 16.92
CA ALA A 86 -13.33 -6.38 17.05
C ALA A 86 -13.34 -7.19 15.74
N ARG A 87 -13.44 -6.51 14.58
CA ARG A 87 -13.38 -7.17 13.26
C ARG A 87 -11.99 -7.69 12.95
N ALA A 88 -10.95 -6.92 13.25
CA ALA A 88 -9.57 -7.34 13.09
C ALA A 88 -9.25 -8.57 13.94
N ASP A 89 -9.69 -8.59 15.20
CA ASP A 89 -9.53 -9.74 16.10
C ASP A 89 -10.30 -10.98 15.60
N ARG A 90 -11.50 -10.80 15.05
CA ARG A 90 -12.24 -11.91 14.43
C ARG A 90 -11.51 -12.51 13.25
N LEU A 91 -10.95 -11.67 12.35
CA LEU A 91 -10.17 -12.15 11.21
C LEU A 91 -8.87 -12.83 11.68
N ALA A 92 -8.17 -12.26 12.66
CA ALA A 92 -6.98 -12.87 13.23
C ALA A 92 -7.27 -14.21 13.93
N ALA A 93 -8.40 -14.33 14.63
CA ALA A 93 -8.82 -15.59 15.26
C ALA A 93 -9.13 -16.68 14.22
N SER A 94 -9.68 -16.30 13.05
CA SER A 94 -10.06 -17.25 11.99
C SER A 94 -8.89 -17.63 11.07
N TYR A 95 -7.98 -16.69 10.79
CA TYR A 95 -6.95 -16.83 9.73
C TYR A 95 -5.53 -16.60 10.25
N GLY A 96 -5.34 -16.44 11.56
CA GLY A 96 -4.03 -16.14 12.16
C GLY A 96 -3.51 -14.78 11.73
N ASP A 97 -2.20 -14.68 11.62
CA ASP A 97 -1.46 -13.44 11.25
C ASP A 97 -1.54 -13.11 9.76
N ARG A 98 -2.25 -13.91 8.96
CA ARG A 98 -2.38 -13.66 7.51
C ARG A 98 -3.23 -12.42 7.19
N PHE A 99 -4.02 -11.91 8.13
CA PHE A 99 -4.67 -10.61 8.00
C PHE A 99 -3.79 -9.52 8.58
N ILE A 100 -3.46 -8.49 7.78
CA ILE A 100 -2.69 -7.31 8.20
C ILE A 100 -3.55 -6.06 8.09
N LEU A 101 -3.82 -5.42 9.21
CA LEU A 101 -4.59 -4.18 9.21
C LEU A 101 -3.68 -2.97 8.94
N GLY A 102 -3.75 -2.43 7.73
CA GLY A 102 -3.19 -1.12 7.41
C GLY A 102 -4.18 -0.02 7.74
N LEU A 103 -3.78 0.91 8.60
CA LEU A 103 -4.54 2.09 9.01
C LEU A 103 -4.01 3.36 8.35
N GLY A 104 -4.87 4.35 8.14
CA GLY A 104 -4.41 5.64 7.61
C GLY A 104 -5.48 6.72 7.58
N ASN A 105 -5.05 7.93 7.16
CA ASN A 105 -5.88 9.12 7.18
C ASN A 105 -6.79 9.29 5.96
N SER A 106 -6.69 8.43 4.93
CA SER A 106 -7.39 8.69 3.67
C SER A 106 -6.98 10.05 3.07
N HIS A 107 -7.84 10.65 2.28
CA HIS A 107 -7.58 11.91 1.58
C HIS A 107 -8.65 12.93 1.90
N ALA A 108 -8.26 14.22 1.99
CA ALA A 108 -9.19 15.30 2.33
C ALA A 108 -10.49 15.31 1.49
N PRO A 109 -10.45 15.15 0.15
CA PRO A 109 -11.69 15.11 -0.65
C PRO A 109 -12.61 13.93 -0.28
N VAL A 110 -12.04 12.77 0.05
CA VAL A 110 -12.80 11.57 0.42
C VAL A 110 -13.50 11.77 1.77
N VAL A 111 -12.77 12.29 2.76
CA VAL A 111 -13.31 12.57 4.10
C VAL A 111 -14.35 13.69 4.07
N GLN A 112 -14.12 14.73 3.25
CA GLN A 112 -15.07 15.82 3.08
C GLN A 112 -16.38 15.36 2.40
N ALA A 113 -16.30 14.40 1.49
CA ALA A 113 -17.48 13.78 0.88
C ALA A 113 -18.38 13.05 1.89
N LEU A 114 -17.84 12.69 3.06
CA LEU A 114 -18.60 12.15 4.20
C LEU A 114 -19.22 13.24 5.09
N GLY A 115 -19.07 14.51 4.73
CA GLY A 115 -19.50 15.64 5.57
C GLY A 115 -18.59 15.92 6.76
N GLN A 116 -17.39 15.33 6.81
CA GLN A 116 -16.43 15.53 7.91
C GLN A 116 -15.36 16.57 7.53
N ALA A 117 -14.90 17.34 8.51
CA ALA A 117 -13.79 18.27 8.33
C ALA A 117 -12.45 17.54 8.45
N TYR A 118 -11.68 17.49 7.36
CA TYR A 118 -10.34 16.91 7.36
C TYR A 118 -9.35 17.86 8.04
N THR A 119 -9.28 17.81 9.36
CA THR A 119 -8.41 18.67 10.17
C THR A 119 -7.53 17.86 11.11
N LYS A 120 -6.30 18.32 11.35
CA LYS A 120 -5.37 17.73 12.31
C LYS A 120 -5.21 16.19 12.14
N PRO A 121 -4.88 15.68 10.92
CA PRO A 121 -4.85 14.25 10.66
C PRO A 121 -3.94 13.45 11.61
N TYR A 122 -2.83 14.04 12.06
CA TYR A 122 -1.95 13.40 13.07
C TYR A 122 -2.68 13.18 14.40
N SER A 123 -3.31 14.22 14.96
CA SER A 123 -4.06 14.11 16.23
C SER A 123 -5.21 13.10 16.09
N LYS A 124 -5.94 13.14 14.95
CA LYS A 124 -7.01 12.18 14.68
C LYS A 124 -6.50 10.72 14.68
N THR A 125 -5.32 10.48 14.10
CA THR A 125 -4.71 9.14 14.12
C THR A 125 -4.33 8.72 15.55
N VAL A 126 -3.75 9.61 16.34
CA VAL A 126 -3.40 9.33 17.76
C VAL A 126 -4.65 9.00 18.56
N GLU A 127 -5.69 9.84 18.48
CA GLU A 127 -6.98 9.60 19.15
C GLU A 127 -7.61 8.27 18.74
N PHE A 128 -7.55 7.96 17.45
CA PHE A 128 -8.06 6.69 16.95
C PHE A 128 -7.27 5.50 17.53
N LEU A 129 -5.94 5.53 17.49
CA LEU A 129 -5.10 4.47 18.04
C LEU A 129 -5.26 4.29 19.56
N ASP A 130 -5.50 5.39 20.30
CA ASP A 130 -5.77 5.32 21.74
C ASP A 130 -7.11 4.63 22.03
N ALA A 131 -8.14 4.90 21.24
CA ALA A 131 -9.45 4.26 21.36
C ALA A 131 -9.50 2.84 20.76
N PHE A 132 -8.71 2.58 19.71
CA PHE A 132 -8.58 1.27 19.06
C PHE A 132 -7.94 0.24 20.01
N GLY A 133 -6.97 0.67 20.80
CA GLY A 133 -6.29 -0.18 21.76
C GLY A 133 -5.36 -1.21 21.12
N GLN A 134 -5.35 -2.42 21.70
CA GLN A 134 -4.57 -3.55 21.19
C GLN A 134 -5.48 -4.53 20.46
N THR A 135 -4.94 -5.16 19.42
CA THR A 135 -5.59 -6.22 18.61
C THR A 135 -4.62 -7.39 18.43
N GLN A 136 -5.16 -8.56 18.12
CA GLN A 136 -4.35 -9.73 17.75
C GLN A 136 -3.83 -9.63 16.31
N ALA A 137 -4.52 -8.89 15.45
CA ALA A 137 -4.08 -8.67 14.07
C ALA A 137 -2.82 -7.81 14.03
N PRO A 138 -1.84 -8.12 13.16
CA PRO A 138 -0.74 -7.21 12.83
C PRO A 138 -1.28 -5.88 12.30
N VAL A 139 -0.74 -4.76 12.80
CA VAL A 139 -1.14 -3.41 12.37
C VAL A 139 0.05 -2.67 11.79
N VAL A 140 -0.14 -2.01 10.64
CA VAL A 140 0.79 -1.04 10.03
C VAL A 140 0.09 0.28 9.78
N LEU A 141 0.86 1.39 9.70
CA LEU A 141 0.29 2.73 9.53
C LEU A 141 0.76 3.36 8.23
N ALA A 142 -0.16 3.90 7.44
CA ALA A 142 0.17 4.74 6.29
C ALA A 142 0.87 6.02 6.78
N ALA A 143 2.11 6.23 6.36
CA ALA A 143 2.95 7.30 6.87
C ALA A 143 3.89 7.87 5.79
N LEU A 144 3.91 9.19 5.65
CA LEU A 144 4.79 9.90 4.72
C LEU A 144 5.76 10.84 5.44
N GLY A 145 5.26 11.65 6.36
CA GLY A 145 6.06 12.63 7.09
C GLY A 145 6.69 12.06 8.35
N PRO A 146 7.76 12.73 8.88
CA PRO A 146 8.53 12.21 10.02
C PRO A 146 7.68 11.88 11.24
N LYS A 147 6.79 12.77 11.66
CA LYS A 147 5.93 12.53 12.84
C LYS A 147 5.03 11.30 12.68
N MET A 148 4.52 11.05 11.46
CA MET A 148 3.67 9.88 11.21
C MET A 148 4.50 8.60 11.13
N LEU A 149 5.72 8.66 10.60
CA LEU A 149 6.68 7.56 10.61
C LEU A 149 7.11 7.18 12.04
N GLU A 150 7.41 8.18 12.87
CA GLU A 150 7.69 7.98 14.30
C GLU A 150 6.50 7.35 15.04
N LEU A 151 5.27 7.82 14.75
CA LEU A 151 4.05 7.25 15.33
C LEU A 151 3.86 5.79 14.89
N ALA A 152 4.10 5.49 13.62
CA ALA A 152 4.02 4.12 13.09
C ALA A 152 4.98 3.18 13.84
N ALA A 153 6.24 3.58 14.01
CA ALA A 153 7.23 2.80 14.74
C ALA A 153 6.89 2.63 16.23
N ALA A 154 6.29 3.65 16.85
CA ALA A 154 5.99 3.64 18.29
C ALA A 154 4.71 2.86 18.64
N ARG A 155 3.74 2.80 17.74
CA ARG A 155 2.38 2.33 18.05
C ARG A 155 1.90 1.14 17.21
N THR A 156 2.63 0.76 16.15
CA THR A 156 2.28 -0.33 15.22
C THR A 156 3.52 -1.15 14.87
N LEU A 157 3.37 -2.16 14.01
CA LEU A 157 4.53 -2.94 13.55
C LEU A 157 5.39 -2.20 12.53
N GLY A 158 4.90 -1.10 11.94
CA GLY A 158 5.67 -0.34 10.97
C GLY A 158 4.85 0.56 10.06
N ALA A 159 5.49 1.01 8.97
CA ALA A 159 4.95 2.00 8.05
C ALA A 159 4.66 1.43 6.67
N HIS A 160 3.56 1.91 6.07
CA HIS A 160 3.13 1.61 4.70
C HIS A 160 3.04 2.93 3.89
N PRO A 161 4.18 3.46 3.39
CA PRO A 161 4.21 4.66 2.57
C PRO A 161 3.75 4.38 1.14
N TYR A 162 3.17 5.39 0.51
CA TYR A 162 2.66 5.30 -0.85
C TYR A 162 3.01 6.53 -1.69
N PHE A 163 3.17 6.33 -3.00
CA PHE A 163 3.46 7.38 -3.99
C PHE A 163 4.72 8.17 -3.62
N THR A 164 5.81 7.45 -3.38
CA THR A 164 7.07 7.99 -2.88
C THR A 164 8.27 7.55 -3.73
N PRO A 165 9.32 8.36 -3.83
CA PRO A 165 10.59 7.96 -4.45
C PRO A 165 11.40 7.04 -3.50
N PRO A 166 12.42 6.30 -4.00
CA PRO A 166 13.30 5.47 -3.15
C PRO A 166 14.03 6.24 -2.06
N GLU A 167 14.34 7.51 -2.28
CA GLU A 167 14.95 8.41 -1.28
C GLU A 167 14.04 8.58 -0.05
N HIS A 168 12.72 8.58 -0.27
CA HIS A 168 11.76 8.56 0.84
C HIS A 168 11.84 7.24 1.60
N THR A 169 12.00 6.09 0.93
CA THR A 169 12.15 4.80 1.60
C THR A 169 13.38 4.77 2.50
N ALA A 170 14.52 5.31 2.04
CA ALA A 170 15.72 5.45 2.86
C ALA A 170 15.49 6.37 4.08
N PHE A 171 14.83 7.51 3.88
CA PHE A 171 14.42 8.41 4.95
C PHE A 171 13.45 7.75 5.94
N ALA A 172 12.46 7.03 5.42
CA ALA A 172 11.48 6.32 6.25
C ALA A 172 12.16 5.23 7.08
N ARG A 173 13.11 4.47 6.50
CA ARG A 173 13.90 3.47 7.24
C ARG A 173 14.68 4.08 8.39
N GLN A 174 15.31 5.24 8.17
CA GLN A 174 16.00 5.95 9.24
C GLN A 174 15.03 6.40 10.36
N SER A 175 13.82 6.84 9.98
CA SER A 175 12.81 7.33 10.91
C SER A 175 12.17 6.22 11.75
N VAL A 176 11.84 5.07 11.13
CA VAL A 176 11.17 3.97 11.83
C VAL A 176 12.14 3.01 12.52
N GLY A 177 13.43 3.07 12.19
CA GLY A 177 14.46 2.17 12.71
C GLY A 177 14.40 0.75 12.12
N PRO A 178 15.41 -0.10 12.45
CA PRO A 178 15.57 -1.43 11.82
C PRO A 178 14.55 -2.47 12.29
N GLN A 179 13.91 -2.25 13.44
CA GLN A 179 12.99 -3.21 14.04
C GLN A 179 11.56 -3.11 13.47
N SER A 180 11.19 -1.97 12.88
CA SER A 180 9.87 -1.77 12.30
C SER A 180 9.79 -2.32 10.87
N LEU A 181 8.60 -2.75 10.46
CA LEU A 181 8.31 -3.05 9.06
C LEU A 181 8.27 -1.76 8.25
N LEU A 182 8.79 -1.82 7.03
CA LEU A 182 8.66 -0.76 6.04
C LEU A 182 8.17 -1.36 4.72
N ILE A 183 6.94 -1.06 4.37
CA ILE A 183 6.20 -1.68 3.27
C ILE A 183 5.81 -0.58 2.26
N PRO A 184 6.73 -0.08 1.41
CA PRO A 184 6.36 0.88 0.38
C PRO A 184 5.45 0.24 -0.67
N GLU A 185 4.44 1.00 -1.10
CA GLU A 185 3.62 0.67 -2.26
C GLU A 185 4.13 1.43 -3.48
N LEU A 186 4.27 0.72 -4.61
CA LEU A 186 4.78 1.23 -5.87
C LEU A 186 3.83 0.90 -7.02
N ALA A 187 3.31 1.92 -7.69
CA ALA A 187 2.58 1.75 -8.94
C ALA A 187 3.55 1.62 -10.10
N VAL A 188 3.34 0.64 -10.99
CA VAL A 188 4.18 0.41 -12.18
C VAL A 188 3.31 0.13 -13.41
N SER A 189 3.71 0.61 -14.57
CA SER A 189 3.13 0.17 -15.84
C SER A 189 4.13 -0.75 -16.55
N LEU A 190 3.79 -2.00 -16.79
CA LEU A 190 4.68 -2.91 -17.53
C LEU A 190 4.70 -2.61 -19.03
N THR A 191 3.74 -1.84 -19.54
CA THR A 191 3.75 -1.37 -20.93
C THR A 191 4.94 -0.43 -21.17
N PRO A 192 5.81 -0.70 -22.15
CA PRO A 192 6.96 0.16 -22.44
C PRO A 192 6.60 1.38 -23.29
N GLY A 193 7.51 2.36 -23.37
CA GLY A 193 7.45 3.49 -24.28
C GLY A 193 6.34 4.48 -23.98
N ALA A 194 5.86 5.19 -25.01
CA ALA A 194 4.93 6.31 -24.88
C ALA A 194 3.56 5.89 -24.30
N GLU A 195 3.08 4.70 -24.61
CA GLU A 195 1.82 4.17 -24.07
C GLU A 195 1.94 3.92 -22.56
N GLY A 196 2.99 3.26 -22.11
CA GLY A 196 3.24 3.03 -20.69
C GLY A 196 3.42 4.34 -19.92
N ALA A 197 4.12 5.32 -20.49
CA ALA A 197 4.25 6.67 -19.92
C ALA A 197 2.89 7.38 -19.81
N ALA A 198 2.00 7.22 -20.79
CA ALA A 198 0.66 7.76 -20.73
C ALA A 198 -0.19 7.09 -19.61
N ASN A 199 -0.10 5.78 -19.46
CA ASN A 199 -0.76 5.02 -18.40
C ASN A 199 -0.29 5.49 -17.01
N ALA A 200 1.03 5.57 -16.81
CA ALA A 200 1.65 6.03 -15.57
C ALA A 200 1.22 7.46 -15.21
N ARG A 201 1.22 8.37 -16.19
CA ARG A 201 0.79 9.75 -15.99
C ARG A 201 -0.70 9.87 -15.67
N ALA A 202 -1.56 9.11 -16.36
CA ALA A 202 -2.99 9.07 -16.09
C ALA A 202 -3.28 8.67 -14.64
N TYR A 203 -2.53 7.68 -14.15
CA TYR A 203 -2.60 7.23 -12.76
C TYR A 203 -2.11 8.31 -11.77
N ALA A 204 -0.92 8.84 -11.98
CA ALA A 204 -0.30 9.81 -11.09
C ALA A 204 -1.09 11.12 -10.97
N LYS A 205 -1.83 11.50 -12.00
CA LYS A 205 -2.60 12.76 -12.07
C LYS A 205 -3.56 12.96 -10.90
N PHE A 206 -4.14 11.89 -10.35
CA PHE A 206 -5.00 11.99 -9.16
C PHE A 206 -4.17 12.38 -7.93
N TYR A 207 -3.05 11.71 -7.69
CA TYR A 207 -2.22 11.90 -6.48
C TYR A 207 -1.48 13.24 -6.48
N LEU A 208 -1.11 13.75 -7.67
CA LEU A 208 -0.48 15.06 -7.82
C LEU A 208 -1.40 16.26 -7.52
N ARG A 209 -2.69 16.02 -7.27
CA ARG A 209 -3.64 17.02 -6.77
C ARG A 209 -3.77 17.03 -5.25
N LEU A 210 -3.15 16.06 -4.56
CA LEU A 210 -3.32 15.85 -3.13
C LEU A 210 -2.14 16.44 -2.36
N PRO A 211 -2.37 17.44 -1.49
CA PRO A 211 -1.30 18.18 -0.80
C PRO A 211 -0.35 17.32 0.02
N ASN A 212 -0.83 16.21 0.58
CA ASN A 212 0.01 15.28 1.34
C ASN A 212 1.11 14.65 0.49
N TYR A 213 0.81 14.27 -0.76
CA TYR A 213 1.81 13.72 -1.68
C TYR A 213 2.72 14.79 -2.26
N THR A 214 2.15 15.89 -2.75
CA THR A 214 2.96 16.96 -3.36
C THR A 214 3.90 17.62 -2.35
N SER A 215 3.46 17.82 -1.10
CA SER A 215 4.33 18.30 -0.04
C SER A 215 5.45 17.31 0.30
N ASN A 216 5.17 16.00 0.23
CA ASN A 216 6.19 14.99 0.42
C ASN A 216 7.18 14.96 -0.74
N LEU A 217 6.72 15.01 -1.99
CA LEU A 217 7.58 15.06 -3.18
C LEU A 217 8.53 16.28 -3.14
N ARG A 218 8.04 17.47 -2.78
CA ARG A 218 8.88 18.66 -2.60
C ARG A 218 9.98 18.46 -1.57
N ARG A 219 9.73 17.70 -0.50
CA ARG A 219 10.77 17.36 0.51
C ARG A 219 11.92 16.58 -0.11
N PHE A 220 11.66 15.82 -1.16
CA PHE A 220 12.66 15.01 -1.89
C PHE A 220 13.12 15.64 -3.19
N GLY A 221 12.97 16.98 -3.32
CA GLY A 221 13.60 17.76 -4.37
C GLY A 221 12.77 18.01 -5.62
N PHE A 222 11.53 17.47 -5.70
CA PHE A 222 10.66 17.79 -6.83
C PHE A 222 10.13 19.22 -6.73
N THR A 223 10.23 19.94 -7.83
CA THR A 223 9.80 21.34 -7.95
C THR A 223 8.30 21.45 -8.25
N ASP A 224 7.75 22.67 -8.20
CA ASP A 224 6.37 22.92 -8.63
C ASP A 224 6.18 22.64 -10.13
N ASP A 225 7.22 22.89 -10.94
CA ASP A 225 7.21 22.55 -12.38
C ASP A 225 7.18 21.03 -12.60
N ASP A 226 7.87 20.25 -11.74
CA ASP A 226 7.78 18.79 -11.79
C ASP A 226 6.38 18.27 -11.44
N ILE A 227 5.63 18.96 -10.60
CA ILE A 227 4.30 18.55 -10.13
C ILE A 227 3.19 19.03 -11.05
N ALA A 228 3.43 20.15 -11.77
CA ALA A 228 2.45 20.76 -12.66
C ALA A 228 2.05 19.82 -13.82
N ASP A 229 0.91 20.10 -14.43
CA ASP A 229 0.40 19.50 -15.68
C ASP A 229 0.36 17.95 -15.70
N GLY A 230 0.22 17.33 -14.52
CA GLY A 230 0.16 15.88 -14.36
C GLY A 230 1.53 15.21 -14.23
N GLY A 231 2.54 15.99 -13.91
CA GLY A 231 3.87 15.54 -13.56
C GLY A 231 4.90 15.60 -14.70
N SER A 232 6.14 16.02 -14.41
CA SER A 232 7.25 15.93 -15.37
C SER A 232 7.57 14.47 -15.69
N ASP A 233 8.24 14.22 -16.82
CA ASP A 233 8.70 12.86 -17.17
C ASP A 233 9.60 12.28 -16.08
N HIS A 234 10.45 13.13 -15.48
CA HIS A 234 11.33 12.73 -14.37
C HIS A 234 10.54 12.29 -13.14
N LEU A 235 9.52 13.06 -12.72
CA LEU A 235 8.69 12.73 -11.59
C LEU A 235 7.91 11.42 -11.85
N ILE A 236 7.26 11.31 -13.01
CA ILE A 236 6.47 10.13 -13.38
C ILE A 236 7.36 8.88 -13.41
N ALA A 237 8.51 8.94 -14.09
CA ALA A 237 9.45 7.82 -14.12
C ALA A 237 9.97 7.43 -12.73
N THR A 238 9.96 8.35 -11.77
CA THR A 238 10.38 8.08 -10.39
C THR A 238 9.31 7.39 -9.57
N VAL A 239 8.07 7.88 -9.59
CA VAL A 239 7.00 7.38 -8.70
C VAL A 239 6.06 6.34 -9.34
N THR A 240 6.05 6.27 -10.68
CA THR A 240 5.27 5.30 -11.45
C THR A 240 6.05 4.92 -12.71
N PRO A 241 7.12 4.13 -12.59
CA PRO A 241 7.94 3.72 -13.73
C PRO A 241 7.13 2.96 -14.77
N ASN A 242 7.57 3.04 -16.04
CA ASN A 242 6.94 2.31 -17.13
C ASN A 242 7.96 1.49 -17.93
N GLY A 243 7.54 0.32 -18.38
CA GLY A 243 8.37 -0.72 -18.95
C GLY A 243 8.90 -1.70 -17.91
N PRO A 244 9.13 -2.97 -18.31
CA PRO A 244 9.56 -4.02 -17.39
C PRO A 244 10.89 -3.72 -16.70
N ALA A 245 11.90 -3.29 -17.44
CA ALA A 245 13.25 -3.04 -16.89
C ALA A 245 13.25 -1.90 -15.86
N GLU A 246 12.60 -0.79 -16.16
CA GLU A 246 12.48 0.38 -15.28
C GLU A 246 11.65 0.04 -14.03
N SER A 247 10.59 -0.75 -14.19
CA SER A 247 9.75 -1.20 -13.08
C SER A 247 10.55 -2.09 -12.12
N LEU A 248 11.27 -3.10 -12.63
CA LEU A 248 12.13 -3.96 -11.83
C LEU A 248 13.23 -3.16 -11.12
N ALA A 249 13.89 -2.26 -11.85
CA ALA A 249 14.92 -1.40 -11.26
C ALA A 249 14.38 -0.57 -10.10
N ARG A 250 13.17 -0.01 -10.23
CA ARG A 250 12.54 0.79 -9.18
C ARG A 250 12.12 -0.06 -7.97
N ILE A 251 11.58 -1.25 -8.18
CA ILE A 251 11.29 -2.21 -7.11
C ILE A 251 12.57 -2.50 -6.30
N ARG A 252 13.67 -2.83 -6.98
CA ARG A 252 14.96 -3.10 -6.32
C ARG A 252 15.48 -1.88 -5.57
N GLN A 253 15.38 -0.67 -6.13
CA GLN A 253 15.77 0.56 -5.44
C GLN A 253 15.01 0.78 -4.14
N HIS A 254 13.70 0.48 -4.07
CA HIS A 254 12.96 0.54 -2.81
C HIS A 254 13.43 -0.52 -1.80
N LEU A 255 13.74 -1.73 -2.24
CA LEU A 255 14.30 -2.78 -1.39
C LEU A 255 15.69 -2.39 -0.87
N ASP A 256 16.58 -1.92 -1.74
CA ASP A 256 17.94 -1.49 -1.39
C ASP A 256 17.93 -0.26 -0.46
N ALA A 257 16.93 0.61 -0.59
CA ALA A 257 16.70 1.74 0.29
C ALA A 257 16.16 1.34 1.69
N GLY A 258 15.95 0.04 1.92
CA GLY A 258 15.52 -0.51 3.21
C GLY A 258 14.04 -0.84 3.31
N GLY A 259 13.30 -0.89 2.20
CA GLY A 259 11.98 -1.51 2.15
C GLY A 259 12.08 -3.00 2.47
N ASP A 260 11.24 -3.50 3.34
CA ASP A 260 11.22 -4.93 3.68
C ASP A 260 10.43 -5.73 2.65
N HIS A 261 9.34 -5.13 2.17
CA HIS A 261 8.36 -5.72 1.28
C HIS A 261 7.78 -4.61 0.39
N VAL A 262 7.84 -4.76 -0.93
CA VAL A 262 7.30 -3.78 -1.87
C VAL A 262 5.96 -4.29 -2.40
N VAL A 263 4.90 -3.51 -2.20
CA VAL A 263 3.58 -3.83 -2.71
C VAL A 263 3.39 -3.18 -4.08
N VAL A 264 3.28 -3.99 -5.12
CA VAL A 264 3.26 -3.53 -6.51
C VAL A 264 1.83 -3.39 -7.02
N GLN A 265 1.48 -2.21 -7.50
CA GLN A 265 0.24 -1.93 -8.21
C GLN A 265 0.48 -1.89 -9.71
N LEU A 266 -0.19 -2.76 -10.45
CA LEU A 266 -0.12 -2.81 -11.91
C LEU A 266 -1.05 -1.77 -12.53
N VAL A 267 -0.48 -0.87 -13.33
CA VAL A 267 -1.19 0.23 -13.98
C VAL A 267 -1.25 0.01 -15.49
N GLY A 268 -2.45 -0.05 -16.02
CA GLY A 268 -2.77 -0.19 -17.44
C GLY A 268 -3.40 1.06 -18.05
N PRO A 269 -4.13 0.90 -19.15
CA PRO A 269 -4.78 2.00 -19.86
C PRO A 269 -5.60 2.91 -18.94
N GLU A 270 -5.54 4.20 -19.20
CA GLU A 270 -6.22 5.24 -18.42
C GLU A 270 -5.88 5.26 -16.92
N GLY A 271 -4.76 4.66 -16.52
CA GLY A 271 -4.37 4.56 -15.12
C GLY A 271 -5.17 3.53 -14.31
N LYS A 272 -5.92 2.64 -14.96
CA LYS A 272 -6.71 1.58 -14.32
C LYS A 272 -5.82 0.39 -13.96
N PHE A 273 -6.30 -0.47 -13.06
CA PHE A 273 -5.60 -1.68 -12.70
C PHE A 273 -5.53 -2.67 -13.88
N ALA A 274 -4.33 -3.22 -14.14
CA ALA A 274 -4.04 -4.13 -15.23
C ALA A 274 -4.04 -5.60 -14.76
N THR A 275 -5.21 -6.23 -14.65
CA THR A 275 -5.34 -7.63 -14.22
C THR A 275 -4.55 -8.61 -15.09
N GLY A 276 -4.47 -8.37 -16.41
CA GLY A 276 -3.76 -9.23 -17.36
C GLY A 276 -2.24 -9.25 -17.21
N SER A 277 -1.65 -8.31 -16.48
CA SER A 277 -0.19 -8.19 -16.32
C SER A 277 0.38 -8.94 -15.11
N LEU A 278 -0.44 -9.68 -14.35
CA LEU A 278 0.03 -10.41 -13.16
C LEU A 278 1.07 -11.49 -13.50
N ALA A 279 0.87 -12.23 -14.59
CA ALA A 279 1.82 -13.26 -15.03
C ALA A 279 3.16 -12.64 -15.47
N GLU A 280 3.11 -11.57 -16.24
CA GLU A 280 4.29 -10.81 -16.67
C GLU A 280 5.08 -10.26 -15.48
N LEU A 281 4.38 -9.71 -14.46
CA LEU A 281 5.04 -9.27 -13.24
C LEU A 281 5.71 -10.43 -12.51
N ALA A 282 5.04 -11.57 -12.36
CA ALA A 282 5.62 -12.75 -11.69
C ALA A 282 6.91 -13.22 -12.36
N GLU A 283 6.93 -13.30 -13.69
CA GLU A 283 8.14 -13.63 -14.46
C GLU A 283 9.24 -12.58 -14.27
N LEU A 284 8.88 -11.27 -14.25
CA LEU A 284 9.81 -10.18 -14.09
C LEU A 284 10.52 -10.16 -12.73
N VAL A 285 9.83 -10.57 -11.66
CA VAL A 285 10.32 -10.53 -10.28
C VAL A 285 10.61 -11.93 -9.70
N ASP A 286 10.73 -12.96 -10.53
CA ASP A 286 10.90 -14.36 -10.11
C ASP A 286 12.01 -14.55 -9.07
N ASP A 287 13.15 -13.88 -9.25
CA ASP A 287 14.26 -13.91 -8.32
C ASP A 287 13.99 -13.21 -6.96
N LEU A 288 12.91 -12.46 -6.85
CA LEU A 288 12.46 -11.78 -5.62
C LEU A 288 11.32 -12.52 -4.93
N LEU A 289 10.73 -13.52 -5.57
CA LEU A 289 9.64 -14.34 -5.01
C LEU A 289 10.15 -15.58 -4.24
N ALA A 290 11.43 -15.92 -4.43
CA ALA A 290 12.08 -17.09 -3.85
C ALA A 290 12.33 -16.95 -2.33
#